data_e8791f601b3e2c08f897b5fa1ff3b946
#
_entry.id   e8791f601b3e2c08f897b5fa1ff3b946
#
_cell.length_a   1.000
_cell.length_b   1.000
_cell.length_c   1.000
_cell.angle_alpha   90.00
_cell.angle_beta   90.00
_cell.angle_gamma   90.00
#
_symmetry.space_group_name_H-M   'P 1'
#
loop_
_entity.id
_entity.type
_entity.pdbx_description
1 polymer ?
#
loop_
_entity_poly.entity_id
_entity_poly.type
_entity_poly.pdbx_seq_one_letter_code
_entity_poly.pdbx_strand_id
1 'polypeptide(L)'
;MALKFSFNKLRTAVAGFLTGTDVDGTSLAAGEEAVYVPKLRSAKIVEPLAATTELTAEDSGKVFIVSQAGAYDITIPAVTMSGWNAKFILGTAGANDVDIIGGTADKMVGIEMGDTNTAIAADSDKITFVASNATVGDWAEVICDGSNYYCVQGAVADNGAGHSG
;
A
#
# COMPACT_ATOMS: atom_id res chain seq x y z
N MET A 1 -33.66 -16.71 36.44
CA MET A 1 -33.45 -17.55 35.23
C MET A 1 -32.02 -17.35 34.75
N ALA A 2 -31.15 -18.35 34.96
CA ALA A 2 -29.74 -18.21 34.59
C ALA A 2 -29.59 -18.54 33.08
N LEU A 3 -29.14 -17.59 32.28
CA LEU A 3 -28.77 -17.82 30.90
C LEU A 3 -27.54 -18.74 30.85
N LYS A 4 -27.78 -20.02 30.51
CA LYS A 4 -26.68 -20.94 30.21
C LYS A 4 -26.19 -20.66 28.80
N PHE A 5 -25.16 -19.84 28.67
CA PHE A 5 -24.40 -19.77 27.41
C PHE A 5 -23.56 -21.03 27.25
N SER A 6 -23.76 -21.76 26.17
CA SER A 6 -22.84 -22.81 25.78
C SER A 6 -21.51 -22.19 25.39
N PHE A 7 -20.40 -22.67 25.93
CA PHE A 7 -19.06 -22.21 25.59
C PHE A 7 -18.79 -22.29 24.07
N ASN A 8 -19.36 -23.28 23.41
CA ASN A 8 -19.27 -23.42 21.95
C ASN A 8 -19.98 -22.29 21.19
N LYS A 9 -21.15 -21.82 21.66
CA LYS A 9 -21.84 -20.68 21.02
C LYS A 9 -21.07 -19.37 21.19
N LEU A 10 -20.44 -19.17 22.34
CA LEU A 10 -19.60 -17.99 22.54
C LEU A 10 -18.37 -18.02 21.63
N ARG A 11 -17.73 -19.18 21.51
CA ARG A 11 -16.57 -19.39 20.64
C ARG A 11 -16.90 -19.15 19.16
N THR A 12 -18.03 -19.67 18.69
CA THR A 12 -18.51 -19.45 17.32
C THR A 12 -18.83 -17.98 17.05
N ALA A 13 -19.46 -17.29 18.01
CA ALA A 13 -19.77 -15.89 17.86
C ALA A 13 -18.48 -15.01 17.80
N VAL A 14 -17.48 -15.34 18.59
CA VAL A 14 -16.18 -14.61 18.57
C VAL A 14 -15.42 -14.90 17.26
N ALA A 15 -15.41 -16.15 16.83
CA ALA A 15 -14.78 -16.53 15.56
C ALA A 15 -15.47 -15.83 14.36
N GLY A 16 -16.80 -15.84 14.31
CA GLY A 16 -17.54 -15.14 13.26
C GLY A 16 -17.29 -13.62 13.25
N PHE A 17 -17.15 -12.99 14.40
CA PHE A 17 -16.81 -11.59 14.49
C PHE A 17 -15.39 -11.30 13.95
N LEU A 18 -14.41 -12.15 14.25
CA LEU A 18 -13.02 -11.97 13.82
C LEU A 18 -12.81 -12.30 12.33
N THR A 19 -13.62 -13.17 11.77
CA THR A 19 -13.44 -13.65 10.39
C THR A 19 -14.44 -13.07 9.39
N GLY A 20 -15.46 -12.35 9.87
CA GLY A 20 -16.55 -11.85 9.05
C GLY A 20 -17.48 -12.94 8.50
N THR A 21 -17.39 -14.17 9.05
CA THR A 21 -18.25 -15.30 8.68
C THR A 21 -19.48 -15.39 9.57
N ASP A 22 -20.46 -16.18 9.13
CA ASP A 22 -21.70 -16.33 9.86
C ASP A 22 -21.50 -17.03 11.23
N VAL A 23 -22.24 -16.60 12.23
CA VAL A 23 -22.13 -17.07 13.61
C VAL A 23 -22.67 -18.48 13.85
N ASP A 24 -23.23 -19.13 12.86
CA ASP A 24 -23.72 -20.52 12.95
C ASP A 24 -22.59 -21.57 12.97
N GLY A 25 -21.37 -21.15 12.63
CA GLY A 25 -20.18 -22.00 12.69
C GLY A 25 -20.09 -23.06 11.59
N THR A 26 -21.01 -23.06 10.62
CA THR A 26 -20.99 -24.06 9.53
C THR A 26 -19.92 -23.76 8.48
N SER A 27 -19.48 -22.52 8.40
CA SER A 27 -18.46 -22.08 7.46
C SER A 27 -17.02 -22.14 8.00
N LEU A 28 -16.84 -22.41 9.30
CA LEU A 28 -15.53 -22.54 9.92
C LEU A 28 -15.14 -24.02 10.02
N ALA A 29 -14.24 -24.46 9.17
CA ALA A 29 -13.63 -25.78 9.30
C ALA A 29 -12.76 -25.87 10.56
N ALA A 30 -12.61 -27.07 11.09
CA ALA A 30 -11.80 -27.28 12.28
C ALA A 30 -10.36 -26.81 12.04
N GLY A 31 -9.91 -25.85 12.81
CA GLY A 31 -8.56 -25.27 12.69
C GLY A 31 -8.46 -23.97 11.86
N GLU A 32 -9.54 -23.50 11.27
CA GLU A 32 -9.51 -22.21 10.54
C GLU A 32 -9.11 -21.04 11.42
N GLU A 33 -9.50 -21.02 12.67
CA GLU A 33 -9.09 -19.98 13.61
C GLU A 33 -7.58 -19.99 13.86
N ALA A 34 -6.97 -21.16 13.89
CA ALA A 34 -5.52 -21.29 14.07
C ALA A 34 -4.74 -20.90 12.81
N VAL A 35 -5.32 -21.11 11.63
CA VAL A 35 -4.74 -20.72 10.34
C VAL A 35 -4.91 -19.22 10.09
N TYR A 36 -5.98 -18.63 10.60
CA TYR A 36 -6.32 -17.24 10.36
C TYR A 36 -5.34 -16.27 11.00
N VAL A 37 -4.96 -16.50 12.25
CA VAL A 37 -4.01 -15.63 12.96
C VAL A 37 -2.63 -15.57 12.28
N PRO A 38 -2.04 -16.67 11.82
CA PRO A 38 -0.84 -16.63 10.97
C PRO A 38 -1.05 -15.95 9.61
N LYS A 39 -2.19 -16.16 8.96
CA LYS A 39 -2.50 -15.51 7.68
C LYS A 39 -2.62 -13.99 7.81
N LEU A 40 -3.25 -13.50 8.86
CA LEU A 40 -3.33 -12.06 9.14
C LEU A 40 -1.94 -11.44 9.41
N ARG A 41 -0.94 -12.24 9.76
CA ARG A 41 0.40 -11.76 10.08
C ARG A 41 1.36 -11.72 8.91
N SER A 42 1.10 -12.44 7.82
CA SER A 42 2.16 -12.73 6.86
C SER A 42 1.85 -12.43 5.40
N ALA A 43 0.60 -12.38 4.98
CA ALA A 43 0.30 -12.16 3.58
C ALA A 43 0.09 -10.67 3.28
N LYS A 44 1.03 -10.04 2.59
CA LYS A 44 0.77 -8.78 1.92
C LYS A 44 -0.02 -9.06 0.65
N ILE A 45 -1.06 -8.29 0.41
CA ILE A 45 -1.77 -8.32 -0.87
C ILE A 45 -0.88 -7.65 -1.90
N VAL A 46 -0.65 -8.34 -3.01
CA VAL A 46 0.17 -7.84 -4.13
C VAL A 46 -0.75 -7.66 -5.33
N GLU A 47 -0.82 -6.46 -5.88
CA GLU A 47 -1.69 -6.11 -7.00
C GLU A 47 -0.91 -5.43 -8.13
N PRO A 48 -1.18 -5.74 -9.41
CA PRO A 48 -0.57 -5.03 -10.54
C PRO A 48 -1.27 -3.69 -10.78
N LEU A 49 -0.48 -2.66 -11.15
CA LEU A 49 -0.96 -1.37 -11.65
C LEU A 49 -0.34 -1.08 -13.01
N ALA A 50 -1.19 -0.78 -14.00
CA ALA A 50 -0.78 -0.49 -15.37
C ALA A 50 -1.64 0.62 -16.03
N ALA A 51 -2.42 1.35 -15.26
CA ALA A 51 -3.29 2.43 -15.70
C ALA A 51 -3.57 3.41 -14.56
N THR A 52 -4.04 4.60 -14.90
CA THR A 52 -4.48 5.62 -13.93
C THR A 52 -5.45 5.01 -12.92
N THR A 53 -5.12 5.16 -11.65
CA THR A 53 -5.84 4.52 -10.54
C THR A 53 -5.91 5.46 -9.34
N GLU A 54 -7.08 5.56 -8.74
CA GLU A 54 -7.27 6.21 -7.43
C GLU A 54 -7.31 5.12 -6.35
N LEU A 55 -6.35 5.15 -5.43
CA LEU A 55 -6.30 4.24 -4.30
C LEU A 55 -7.19 4.73 -3.17
N THR A 56 -7.70 3.81 -2.38
CA THR A 56 -8.66 4.05 -1.30
C THR A 56 -8.10 3.63 0.07
N ALA A 57 -8.90 3.77 1.12
CA ALA A 57 -8.56 3.28 2.45
C ALA A 57 -8.27 1.77 2.48
N GLU A 58 -8.98 1.00 1.66
CA GLU A 58 -8.88 -0.47 1.59
C GLU A 58 -7.57 -0.95 0.96
N ASP A 59 -6.85 -0.04 0.30
CA ASP A 59 -5.57 -0.32 -0.33
C ASP A 59 -4.39 -0.18 0.64
N SER A 60 -4.66 0.22 1.88
CA SER A 60 -3.62 0.35 2.91
C SER A 60 -2.94 -0.98 3.21
N GLY A 61 -1.60 -0.95 3.29
CA GLY A 61 -0.77 -2.12 3.55
C GLY A 61 -0.47 -2.99 2.33
N LYS A 62 -1.03 -2.69 1.16
CA LYS A 62 -0.76 -3.42 -0.08
C LYS A 62 0.61 -3.13 -0.68
N VAL A 63 1.06 -4.04 -1.54
CA VAL A 63 2.21 -3.87 -2.43
C VAL A 63 1.70 -3.84 -3.85
N PHE A 64 2.06 -2.81 -4.59
CA PHE A 64 1.69 -2.64 -5.98
C PHE A 64 2.87 -2.92 -6.91
N ILE A 65 2.64 -3.71 -7.94
CA ILE A 65 3.62 -3.96 -9.01
C ILE A 65 3.27 -3.04 -10.18
N VAL A 66 4.08 -2.02 -10.38
CA VAL A 66 3.88 -0.94 -11.35
C VAL A 66 4.46 -1.33 -12.71
N SER A 67 3.80 -0.95 -13.81
CA SER A 67 4.26 -1.17 -15.18
C SER A 67 4.33 0.13 -15.94
N GLN A 68 5.50 0.49 -16.48
CA GLN A 68 5.70 1.65 -17.36
C GLN A 68 5.33 1.39 -18.84
N ALA A 69 4.41 0.46 -19.09
CA ALA A 69 3.88 0.24 -20.45
C ALA A 69 3.13 1.46 -21.03
N GLY A 70 2.67 2.36 -20.18
CA GLY A 70 2.05 3.64 -20.51
C GLY A 70 2.37 4.69 -19.44
N ALA A 71 2.16 5.97 -19.75
CA ALA A 71 2.19 7.05 -18.77
C ALA A 71 0.84 7.11 -18.04
N TYR A 72 0.87 7.17 -16.70
CA TYR A 72 -0.34 7.28 -15.89
C TYR A 72 -0.03 7.72 -14.47
N ASP A 73 -1.08 8.14 -13.77
CA ASP A 73 -1.02 8.60 -12.39
C ASP A 73 -1.66 7.58 -11.45
N ILE A 74 -1.04 7.39 -10.29
CA ILE A 74 -1.56 6.65 -9.17
C ILE A 74 -1.83 7.67 -8.06
N THR A 75 -3.10 8.01 -7.83
CA THR A 75 -3.48 8.95 -6.78
C THR A 75 -3.67 8.19 -5.46
N ILE A 76 -2.89 8.54 -4.44
CA ILE A 76 -3.05 7.99 -3.10
C ILE A 76 -4.10 8.79 -2.30
N PRO A 77 -4.72 8.21 -1.26
CA PRO A 77 -5.75 8.89 -0.48
C PRO A 77 -5.27 10.20 0.15
N ALA A 78 -6.23 11.07 0.50
CA ALA A 78 -5.93 12.34 1.18
C ALA A 78 -5.12 12.16 2.46
N VAL A 79 -4.26 13.13 2.76
CA VAL A 79 -3.33 13.10 3.91
C VAL A 79 -4.01 12.88 5.26
N THR A 80 -5.29 13.24 5.38
CA THR A 80 -6.09 13.03 6.60
C THR A 80 -6.33 11.57 6.96
N MET A 81 -6.01 10.65 6.05
CA MET A 81 -6.11 9.20 6.28
C MET A 81 -4.87 8.67 7.01
N SER A 82 -4.74 9.04 8.27
CA SER A 82 -3.60 8.66 9.13
C SER A 82 -3.43 7.15 9.22
N GLY A 83 -2.18 6.69 9.08
CA GLY A 83 -1.82 5.27 9.10
C GLY A 83 -1.92 4.57 7.75
N TRP A 84 -2.50 5.21 6.73
CA TRP A 84 -2.47 4.66 5.38
C TRP A 84 -1.04 4.49 4.89
N ASN A 85 -0.73 3.37 4.27
CA ASN A 85 0.60 3.08 3.75
C ASN A 85 0.51 2.15 2.55
N ALA A 86 1.48 2.26 1.64
CA ALA A 86 1.62 1.34 0.52
C ALA A 86 3.07 1.27 0.04
N LYS A 87 3.40 0.17 -0.63
CA LYS A 87 4.68 0.02 -1.33
C LYS A 87 4.44 -0.19 -2.82
N PHE A 88 5.19 0.51 -3.65
CA PHE A 88 5.17 0.42 -5.10
C PHE A 88 6.51 -0.14 -5.57
N ILE A 89 6.49 -1.13 -6.44
CA ILE A 89 7.70 -1.75 -7.00
C ILE A 89 7.57 -1.76 -8.51
N LEU A 90 8.55 -1.24 -9.21
CA LEU A 90 8.57 -1.29 -10.66
C LEU A 90 8.81 -2.72 -11.15
N GLY A 91 7.80 -3.32 -11.74
CA GLY A 91 7.84 -4.67 -12.31
C GLY A 91 8.14 -4.69 -13.80
N THR A 92 7.82 -3.60 -14.51
CA THR A 92 8.11 -3.45 -15.94
C THR A 92 8.60 -2.04 -16.20
N ALA A 93 9.86 -1.89 -16.59
CA ALA A 93 10.45 -0.62 -16.98
C ALA A 93 10.05 -0.26 -18.42
N GLY A 94 10.01 1.03 -18.74
CA GLY A 94 9.61 1.53 -20.06
C GLY A 94 9.97 3.00 -20.29
N ALA A 95 9.49 3.54 -21.39
CA ALA A 95 9.74 4.91 -21.81
C ALA A 95 8.65 5.90 -21.39
N ASN A 96 7.95 5.62 -20.29
CA ASN A 96 6.84 6.42 -19.81
C ASN A 96 7.01 6.73 -18.33
N ASP A 97 6.68 7.94 -17.91
CA ASP A 97 6.61 8.28 -16.48
C ASP A 97 5.40 7.61 -15.84
N VAL A 98 5.58 7.17 -14.59
CA VAL A 98 4.47 6.80 -13.72
C VAL A 98 4.59 7.59 -12.44
N ASP A 99 3.59 8.42 -12.19
CA ASP A 99 3.53 9.31 -11.05
C ASP A 99 2.70 8.73 -9.91
N ILE A 100 3.20 8.80 -8.69
CA ILE A 100 2.45 8.54 -7.47
C ILE A 100 2.14 9.90 -6.86
N ILE A 101 0.88 10.32 -6.93
CA ILE A 101 0.44 11.67 -6.61
C ILE A 101 -0.29 11.65 -5.26
N GLY A 102 0.05 12.60 -4.39
CA GLY A 102 -0.67 12.81 -3.13
C GLY A 102 -2.11 13.26 -3.36
N GLY A 103 -3.08 12.64 -2.72
CA GLY A 103 -4.47 13.11 -2.70
C GLY A 103 -4.64 14.46 -1.97
N THR A 104 -3.57 15.00 -1.41
CA THR A 104 -3.46 16.36 -0.87
C THR A 104 -2.14 16.93 -1.36
N ALA A 105 -2.19 18.09 -2.04
CA ALA A 105 -1.03 18.76 -2.59
C ALA A 105 -0.05 19.23 -1.50
N ASP A 106 1.21 19.42 -1.89
CA ASP A 106 2.27 20.00 -1.04
C ASP A 106 2.47 19.26 0.30
N LYS A 107 2.34 17.94 0.30
CA LYS A 107 2.40 17.14 1.53
C LYS A 107 3.38 15.97 1.50
N MET A 108 4.05 15.73 0.37
CA MET A 108 5.07 14.69 0.31
C MET A 108 6.41 15.20 0.83
N VAL A 109 7.05 14.40 1.68
CA VAL A 109 8.37 14.69 2.26
C VAL A 109 9.10 13.36 2.45
N GLY A 110 10.40 13.36 2.24
CA GLY A 110 11.17 12.13 2.44
C GLY A 110 12.54 12.15 1.79
N ILE A 111 12.95 11.00 1.28
CA ILE A 111 14.25 10.82 0.67
C ILE A 111 14.15 9.93 -0.58
N GLU A 112 14.84 10.34 -1.61
CA GLU A 112 15.15 9.57 -2.79
C GLU A 112 16.57 8.99 -2.62
N MET A 113 16.67 7.68 -2.67
CA MET A 113 17.92 6.93 -2.52
C MET A 113 18.34 6.37 -3.89
N GLY A 114 19.49 6.84 -4.35
CA GLY A 114 20.15 6.39 -5.57
C GLY A 114 21.65 6.54 -5.38
N ASP A 115 22.43 6.72 -6.44
CA ASP A 115 23.86 7.05 -6.35
C ASP A 115 24.08 8.40 -5.64
N THR A 116 23.14 9.31 -5.82
CA THR A 116 23.10 10.60 -5.10
C THR A 116 21.78 10.69 -4.35
N ASN A 117 21.84 10.65 -3.02
CA ASN A 117 20.64 10.79 -2.20
C ASN A 117 20.11 12.21 -2.26
N THR A 118 18.83 12.37 -2.61
CA THR A 118 18.17 13.66 -2.72
C THR A 118 16.99 13.73 -1.75
N ALA A 119 16.84 14.85 -1.04
CA ALA A 119 15.69 15.08 -0.20
C ALA A 119 14.46 15.37 -1.06
N ILE A 120 13.34 14.69 -0.79
CA ILE A 120 12.02 15.05 -1.31
C ILE A 120 11.56 16.24 -0.49
N ALA A 121 11.41 17.40 -1.15
CA ALA A 121 11.04 18.64 -0.48
C ALA A 121 9.65 18.54 0.19
N ALA A 122 9.46 19.31 1.25
CA ALA A 122 8.20 19.26 2.04
C ALA A 122 6.96 19.83 1.30
N ASP A 123 7.15 20.37 0.12
CA ASP A 123 6.12 20.90 -0.78
C ASP A 123 5.97 20.07 -2.07
N SER A 124 6.51 18.86 -2.09
CA SER A 124 6.35 17.98 -3.25
C SER A 124 4.94 17.37 -3.31
N ASP A 125 4.41 17.29 -4.53
CA ASP A 125 3.09 16.73 -4.83
C ASP A 125 3.15 15.26 -5.22
N LYS A 126 4.27 14.82 -5.78
CA LYS A 126 4.41 13.49 -6.35
C LYS A 126 5.83 12.94 -6.24
N ILE A 127 5.92 11.64 -6.38
CA ILE A 127 7.14 10.89 -6.66
C ILE A 127 6.95 10.12 -7.98
N THR A 128 8.01 9.96 -8.77
CA THR A 128 7.93 9.47 -10.13
C THR A 128 8.88 8.30 -10.36
N PHE A 129 8.41 7.26 -11.04
CA PHE A 129 9.27 6.33 -11.77
C PHE A 129 9.58 6.94 -13.13
N VAL A 130 10.83 7.41 -13.32
CA VAL A 130 11.20 8.25 -14.46
C VAL A 130 11.35 7.44 -15.74
N ALA A 131 10.74 7.94 -16.82
CA ALA A 131 10.78 7.35 -18.16
C ALA A 131 12.22 7.02 -18.62
N SER A 132 12.42 5.83 -19.13
CA SER A 132 13.70 5.33 -19.67
C SER A 132 14.87 5.25 -18.67
N ASN A 133 14.72 5.78 -17.46
CA ASN A 133 15.74 5.76 -16.41
C ASN A 133 15.40 4.75 -15.30
N ALA A 134 14.12 4.65 -14.94
CA ALA A 134 13.69 3.70 -13.92
C ALA A 134 13.93 2.24 -14.37
N THR A 135 14.36 1.42 -13.42
CA THR A 135 14.78 0.04 -13.65
C THR A 135 13.88 -0.92 -12.88
N VAL A 136 13.64 -2.11 -13.42
CA VAL A 136 12.89 -3.15 -12.69
C VAL A 136 13.53 -3.39 -11.34
N GLY A 137 12.72 -3.28 -10.28
CA GLY A 137 13.16 -3.37 -8.90
C GLY A 137 13.25 -2.02 -8.18
N ASP A 138 13.19 -0.89 -8.89
CA ASP A 138 13.00 0.42 -8.27
C ASP A 138 11.71 0.42 -7.46
N TRP A 139 11.69 1.14 -6.36
CA TRP A 139 10.56 1.07 -5.45
C TRP A 139 10.30 2.41 -4.76
N ALA A 140 9.08 2.59 -4.31
CA ALA A 140 8.67 3.67 -3.44
C ALA A 140 7.81 3.13 -2.30
N GLU A 141 7.95 3.71 -1.12
CA GLU A 141 7.11 3.42 0.04
C GLU A 141 6.57 4.72 0.60
N VAL A 142 5.28 4.74 0.88
CA VAL A 142 4.57 5.93 1.37
C VAL A 142 3.83 5.57 2.65
N ILE A 143 3.95 6.42 3.66
CA ILE A 143 3.20 6.33 4.92
C ILE A 143 2.60 7.70 5.22
N CYS A 144 1.33 7.74 5.60
CA CYS A 144 0.63 8.96 5.97
C CYS A 144 0.45 9.05 7.49
N ASP A 145 0.77 10.20 8.10
CA ASP A 145 0.59 10.46 9.53
C ASP A 145 -0.67 11.28 9.87
N GLY A 146 -1.42 11.69 8.86
CA GLY A 146 -2.57 12.57 8.99
C GLY A 146 -2.26 14.04 8.68
N SER A 147 -1.00 14.38 8.42
CA SER A 147 -0.51 15.72 8.10
C SER A 147 0.39 15.75 6.88
N ASN A 148 1.22 14.71 6.71
CA ASN A 148 2.16 14.57 5.61
C ASN A 148 2.19 13.12 5.11
N TYR A 149 2.69 12.94 3.88
CA TYR A 149 3.13 11.65 3.35
C TYR A 149 4.63 11.56 3.51
N TYR A 150 5.09 10.58 4.27
CA TYR A 150 6.51 10.25 4.38
C TYR A 150 6.85 9.23 3.31
N CYS A 151 7.72 9.64 2.39
CA CYS A 151 8.08 8.88 1.21
C CYS A 151 9.55 8.45 1.29
N VAL A 152 9.80 7.19 0.96
CA VAL A 152 11.14 6.70 0.68
C VAL A 152 11.11 6.08 -0.71
N GLN A 153 11.93 6.59 -1.60
CA GLN A 153 12.07 6.08 -2.96
C GLN A 153 13.48 5.52 -3.15
N GLY A 154 13.58 4.33 -3.71
CA GLY A 154 14.86 3.69 -4.02
C GLY A 154 14.97 3.37 -5.50
N ALA A 155 16.06 3.79 -6.12
CA ALA A 155 16.40 3.50 -7.49
C ALA A 155 17.65 2.62 -7.59
N VAL A 156 17.62 1.66 -8.51
CA VAL A 156 18.77 0.79 -8.81
C VAL A 156 19.83 1.54 -9.61
N ALA A 157 19.40 2.53 -10.41
CA ALA A 157 20.25 3.39 -11.20
C ALA A 157 19.97 4.85 -10.92
N ASP A 158 20.97 5.71 -11.15
CA ASP A 158 20.80 7.15 -11.08
C ASP A 158 19.67 7.65 -11.98
N ASN A 159 18.94 8.64 -11.49
CA ASN A 159 17.81 9.27 -12.18
C ASN A 159 16.61 8.35 -12.49
N GLY A 160 16.52 7.16 -11.91
CA GLY A 160 15.33 6.30 -12.01
C GLY A 160 14.16 6.79 -11.18
N ALA A 161 14.44 7.59 -10.19
CA ALA A 161 13.49 8.22 -9.29
C ALA A 161 13.41 9.74 -9.52
N GLY A 162 12.28 10.35 -9.21
CA GLY A 162 12.09 11.78 -9.30
C GLY A 162 10.94 12.25 -8.42
N HIS A 163 10.94 13.55 -8.14
CA HIS A 163 9.87 14.21 -7.40
C HIS A 163 9.66 15.63 -7.95
N SER A 164 8.45 16.16 -7.78
CA SER A 164 8.17 17.57 -8.11
C SER A 164 7.05 18.14 -7.22
N GLY A 165 7.14 19.43 -6.96
CA GLY A 165 6.05 20.27 -6.45
C GLY A 165 5.38 21.04 -7.56
#